data_31f7748486fe0fa2cd667d5ca18c9ec2
#
_entry.id   31f7748486fe0fa2cd667d5ca18c9ec2
#
_cell.length_a   1.000
_cell.length_b   1.000
_cell.length_c   1.000
_cell.angle_alpha   90.00
_cell.angle_beta   90.00
_cell.angle_gamma   90.00
#
_symmetry.space_group_name_H-M   'P 1'
#
loop_
_entity.id
_entity.type
_entity.pdbx_description
1 polymer ?
#
loop_
_entity_poly.entity_id
_entity_poly.type
_entity_poly.pdbx_seq_one_letter_code
_entity_poly.pdbx_strand_id
1 'polypeptide(L)'
;EGARPGCAAHAAAKQQGHAIAVVDLGGHLVAALRMDGNGSGIMDFSLAKAKAGAAWGFPTPQMEEAAKGTPGFARAPHVVTVAGGVPVWSADGKVRIGAVGASGEAPPDDAACAEAGIAAAGLRSSRVR
;
A
#
# COMPACT_ATOMS: atom_id res chain seq x y z
N GLU A 1 12.13 -2.71 4.35
CA GLU A 1 12.17 -3.28 5.71
C GLU A 1 11.49 -2.39 6.76
N GLY A 2 11.81 -1.09 6.82
CA GLY A 2 11.23 -0.17 7.80
C GLY A 2 9.71 0.01 7.71
N ALA A 3 9.11 -0.26 6.55
CA ALA A 3 7.69 -0.09 6.35
C ALA A 3 6.86 -1.06 7.21
N ARG A 4 7.30 -2.31 7.33
CA ARG A 4 6.59 -3.33 8.10
C ARG A 4 6.53 -2.99 9.59
N PRO A 5 7.66 -2.74 10.30
CA PRO A 5 7.60 -2.38 11.71
C PRO A 5 6.95 -1.03 11.96
N GLY A 6 7.05 -0.07 11.03
CA GLY A 6 6.38 1.23 11.16
C GLY A 6 4.86 1.11 11.13
N CYS A 7 4.31 0.30 10.23
CA CYS A 7 2.88 -0.01 10.21
C CYS A 7 2.46 -0.75 11.48
N ALA A 8 3.26 -1.71 11.94
CA ALA A 8 2.95 -2.48 13.17
C ALA A 8 2.90 -1.56 14.40
N ALA A 9 3.83 -0.61 14.54
CA ALA A 9 3.81 0.35 15.64
C ALA A 9 2.58 1.26 15.59
N HIS A 10 2.22 1.74 14.40
CA HIS A 10 1.01 2.55 14.19
C HIS A 10 -0.25 1.75 14.58
N ALA A 11 -0.34 0.51 14.14
CA ALA A 11 -1.47 -0.36 14.45
C ALA A 11 -1.58 -0.64 15.95
N ALA A 12 -0.47 -0.90 16.63
CA ALA A 12 -0.45 -1.14 18.06
C ALA A 12 -0.97 0.08 18.85
N ALA A 13 -0.55 1.29 18.45
CA ALA A 13 -1.00 2.53 19.08
C ALA A 13 -2.51 2.75 18.93
N LYS A 14 -3.10 2.25 17.86
CA LYS A 14 -4.53 2.38 17.57
C LYS A 14 -5.35 1.14 17.92
N GLN A 15 -4.72 0.11 18.47
CA GLN A 15 -5.36 -1.17 18.77
C GLN A 15 -6.00 -1.79 17.52
N GLN A 16 -5.33 -1.72 16.40
CA GLN A 16 -5.77 -2.25 15.10
C GLN A 16 -4.93 -3.45 14.68
N GLY A 17 -5.47 -4.26 13.78
CA GLY A 17 -4.78 -5.39 13.19
C GLY A 17 -4.86 -5.36 11.68
N HIS A 18 -3.70 -5.37 11.03
CA HIS A 18 -3.57 -5.34 9.58
C HIS A 18 -2.74 -6.53 9.08
N ALA A 19 -2.92 -6.84 7.80
CA ALA A 19 -1.89 -7.53 7.04
C ALA A 19 -1.23 -6.51 6.13
N ILE A 20 0.09 -6.53 6.03
CA ILE A 20 0.83 -5.64 5.15
C ILE A 20 1.74 -6.42 4.21
N ALA A 21 1.88 -5.91 3.01
CA ALA A 21 2.80 -6.43 2.01
C ALA A 21 3.61 -5.28 1.44
N VAL A 22 4.91 -5.50 1.28
CA VAL A 22 5.83 -4.56 0.66
C VAL A 22 6.33 -5.21 -0.62
N VAL A 23 6.20 -4.51 -1.74
CA VAL A 23 6.67 -5.00 -3.04
C VAL A 23 7.66 -4.03 -3.66
N ASP A 24 8.53 -4.56 -4.54
CA ASP A 24 9.42 -3.74 -5.35
C ASP A 24 8.65 -3.13 -6.55
N LEU A 25 9.34 -2.39 -7.39
CA LEU A 25 8.72 -1.73 -8.55
C LEU A 25 8.10 -2.73 -9.52
N GLY A 26 8.65 -3.93 -9.63
CA GLY A 26 8.11 -4.99 -10.47
C GLY A 26 6.91 -5.73 -9.84
N GLY A 27 6.50 -5.35 -8.64
CA GLY A 27 5.40 -5.99 -7.94
C GLY A 27 5.78 -7.26 -7.21
N HIS A 28 7.07 -7.56 -7.08
CA HIS A 28 7.55 -8.76 -6.37
C HIS A 28 7.58 -8.52 -4.87
N LEU A 29 7.15 -9.51 -4.11
CA LEU A 29 7.10 -9.42 -2.65
C LEU A 29 8.51 -9.29 -2.06
N VAL A 30 8.70 -8.24 -1.24
CA VAL A 30 9.94 -8.00 -0.50
C VAL A 30 9.78 -8.41 0.97
N ALA A 31 8.67 -8.04 1.59
CA ALA A 31 8.39 -8.35 2.98
C ALA A 31 6.88 -8.36 3.21
N ALA A 32 6.43 -9.13 4.19
CA ALA A 32 5.03 -9.19 4.55
C ALA A 32 4.89 -9.48 6.05
N LEU A 33 3.77 -9.02 6.62
CA LEU A 33 3.38 -9.34 7.99
C LEU A 33 1.86 -9.49 8.02
N ARG A 34 1.40 -10.62 8.50
CA ARG A 34 -0.01 -10.81 8.79
C ARG A 34 -0.17 -10.82 10.32
N MET A 35 -0.77 -9.76 10.85
CA MET A 35 -1.02 -9.66 12.29
C MET A 35 -2.07 -10.69 12.70
N ASP A 36 -2.02 -11.10 13.96
CA ASP A 36 -2.95 -12.10 14.50
C ASP A 36 -4.41 -11.67 14.29
N GLY A 37 -5.25 -12.65 13.99
CA GLY A 37 -6.67 -12.42 13.76
C GLY A 37 -7.04 -12.15 12.30
N ASN A 38 -6.07 -11.88 11.42
CA ASN A 38 -6.33 -11.67 10.00
C ASN A 38 -6.20 -12.98 9.22
N GLY A 39 -7.18 -13.25 8.36
CA GLY A 39 -7.17 -14.42 7.49
C GLY A 39 -6.32 -14.23 6.23
N SER A 40 -6.14 -15.33 5.50
CA SER A 40 -5.32 -15.34 4.27
C SER A 40 -5.83 -14.38 3.19
N GLY A 41 -7.15 -14.23 3.07
CA GLY A 41 -7.73 -13.31 2.09
C GLY A 41 -7.35 -11.85 2.35
N ILE A 42 -7.14 -11.49 3.60
CA ILE A 42 -6.69 -10.15 3.97
C ILE A 42 -5.26 -9.92 3.47
N MET A 43 -4.37 -10.90 3.62
CA MET A 43 -3.01 -10.82 3.07
C MET A 43 -3.02 -10.76 1.55
N ASP A 44 -3.84 -11.58 0.91
CA ASP A 44 -3.97 -11.57 -0.56
C ASP A 44 -4.40 -10.19 -1.06
N PHE A 45 -5.35 -9.54 -0.34
CA PHE A 45 -5.79 -8.20 -0.69
C PHE A 45 -4.70 -7.16 -0.47
N SER A 46 -3.95 -7.27 0.63
CA SER A 46 -2.81 -6.39 0.89
C SER A 46 -1.76 -6.47 -0.23
N LEU A 47 -1.46 -7.68 -0.69
CA LEU A 47 -0.55 -7.88 -1.81
C LEU A 47 -1.10 -7.28 -3.10
N ALA A 48 -2.39 -7.45 -3.38
CA ALA A 48 -3.04 -6.85 -4.55
C ALA A 48 -2.97 -5.32 -4.50
N LYS A 49 -3.21 -4.71 -3.34
CA LYS A 49 -3.09 -3.26 -3.15
C LYS A 49 -1.65 -2.78 -3.36
N ALA A 50 -0.67 -3.51 -2.86
CA ALA A 50 0.74 -3.17 -3.05
C ALA A 50 1.12 -3.23 -4.54
N LYS A 51 0.75 -4.30 -5.22
CA LYS A 51 1.01 -4.45 -6.66
C LYS A 51 0.37 -3.32 -7.47
N ALA A 52 -0.84 -2.91 -7.09
CA ALA A 52 -1.53 -1.80 -7.74
C ALA A 52 -0.74 -0.49 -7.58
N GLY A 53 -0.29 -0.18 -6.37
CA GLY A 53 0.51 1.02 -6.11
C GLY A 53 1.83 1.02 -6.88
N ALA A 54 2.52 -0.12 -6.96
CA ALA A 54 3.75 -0.25 -7.71
C ALA A 54 3.54 -0.11 -9.22
N ALA A 55 2.46 -0.72 -9.75
CA ALA A 55 2.17 -0.71 -11.18
C ALA A 55 1.80 0.68 -11.69
N TRP A 56 0.96 1.41 -10.94
CA TRP A 56 0.35 2.65 -11.44
C TRP A 56 0.89 3.93 -10.83
N GLY A 57 1.54 3.85 -9.66
CA GLY A 57 2.29 4.97 -9.08
C GLY A 57 1.48 6.00 -8.32
N PHE A 58 0.22 5.70 -7.99
CA PHE A 58 -0.61 6.56 -7.15
C PHE A 58 -1.40 5.69 -6.15
N PRO A 59 -1.90 6.30 -5.06
CA PRO A 59 -2.66 5.55 -4.05
C PRO A 59 -3.89 4.88 -4.64
N THR A 60 -4.23 3.70 -4.14
CA THR A 60 -5.31 2.89 -4.73
C THR A 60 -6.69 3.58 -4.77
N PRO A 61 -7.10 4.43 -3.81
CA PRO A 61 -8.38 5.12 -3.94
C PRO A 61 -8.43 6.06 -5.16
N GLN A 62 -7.30 6.59 -5.61
CA GLN A 62 -7.25 7.43 -6.80
C GLN A 62 -7.50 6.64 -8.09
N MET A 63 -7.38 5.34 -8.05
CA MET A 63 -7.72 4.48 -9.20
C MET A 63 -9.21 4.51 -9.53
N GLU A 64 -10.06 4.71 -8.52
CA GLU A 64 -11.49 4.90 -8.74
C GLU A 64 -11.75 6.16 -9.56
N GLU A 65 -11.09 7.27 -9.24
CA GLU A 65 -11.22 8.51 -10.01
C GLU A 65 -10.67 8.36 -11.43
N ALA A 66 -9.54 7.67 -11.58
CA ALA A 66 -8.97 7.38 -12.90
C ALA A 66 -9.93 6.51 -13.74
N ALA A 67 -10.62 5.56 -13.12
CA ALA A 67 -11.59 4.71 -13.81
C ALA A 67 -12.81 5.50 -14.30
N LYS A 68 -13.20 6.55 -13.61
CA LYS A 68 -14.29 7.44 -14.05
C LYS A 68 -13.93 8.19 -15.33
N GLY A 69 -12.67 8.58 -15.48
CA GLY A 69 -12.20 9.32 -16.65
C GLY A 69 -11.73 8.46 -17.81
N THR A 70 -11.45 7.18 -17.58
CA THR A 70 -10.91 6.25 -18.58
C THR A 70 -11.73 4.96 -18.59
N PRO A 71 -12.64 4.81 -19.55
CA PRO A 71 -13.46 3.60 -19.64
C PRO A 71 -12.58 2.33 -19.71
N GLY A 72 -12.93 1.35 -18.90
CA GLY A 72 -12.21 0.07 -18.84
C GLY A 72 -11.01 0.04 -17.91
N PHE A 73 -10.58 1.19 -17.36
CA PHE A 73 -9.41 1.22 -16.48
C PHE A 73 -9.58 0.32 -15.24
N ALA A 74 -10.78 0.23 -14.69
CA ALA A 74 -11.05 -0.63 -13.53
C ALA A 74 -10.74 -2.12 -13.79
N ARG A 75 -10.69 -2.54 -15.05
CA ARG A 75 -10.39 -3.92 -15.45
C ARG A 75 -8.94 -4.08 -15.90
N ALA A 76 -8.13 -3.02 -15.88
CA ALA A 76 -6.72 -3.12 -16.24
C ALA A 76 -5.97 -3.95 -15.20
N PRO A 77 -4.82 -4.56 -15.58
CA PRO A 77 -4.05 -5.35 -14.64
C PRO A 77 -3.67 -4.55 -13.40
N HIS A 78 -3.76 -5.19 -12.24
CA HIS A 78 -3.35 -4.62 -10.96
C HIS A 78 -4.07 -3.33 -10.57
N VAL A 79 -5.31 -3.15 -10.98
CA VAL A 79 -6.13 -2.02 -10.51
C VAL A 79 -6.91 -2.46 -9.28
N VAL A 80 -6.79 -1.67 -8.21
CA VAL A 80 -7.56 -1.82 -6.96
C VAL A 80 -8.06 -0.44 -6.57
N THR A 81 -9.35 -0.32 -6.33
CA THR A 81 -9.99 0.97 -6.05
C THR A 81 -10.21 1.24 -4.56
N VAL A 82 -9.90 0.27 -3.71
CA VAL A 82 -10.05 0.37 -2.25
C VAL A 82 -8.76 0.91 -1.63
N ALA A 83 -8.87 1.86 -0.71
CA ALA A 83 -7.71 2.46 -0.05
C ALA A 83 -6.89 1.42 0.73
N GLY A 84 -5.60 1.63 0.82
CA GLY A 84 -4.65 0.77 1.52
C GLY A 84 -3.39 0.50 0.72
N GLY A 85 -3.38 0.72 -0.59
CA GLY A 85 -2.18 0.63 -1.42
C GLY A 85 -1.56 2.00 -1.62
N VAL A 86 -0.27 2.12 -1.29
CA VAL A 86 0.44 3.41 -1.32
C VAL A 86 1.78 3.19 -2.02
N PRO A 87 2.08 3.93 -3.10
CA PRO A 87 3.39 3.82 -3.74
C PRO A 87 4.49 4.35 -2.83
N VAL A 88 5.68 3.80 -3.00
CA VAL A 88 6.87 4.23 -2.26
C VAL A 88 7.81 4.94 -3.22
N TRP A 89 8.19 6.15 -2.85
CA TRP A 89 9.16 6.97 -3.58
C TRP A 89 10.44 7.08 -2.77
N SER A 90 11.55 7.29 -3.45
CA SER A 90 12.85 7.56 -2.81
C SER A 90 12.74 8.76 -1.87
N ALA A 91 13.73 8.90 -0.96
CA ALA A 91 13.75 9.97 0.03
C ALA A 91 13.66 11.36 -0.61
N ASP A 92 14.25 11.55 -1.79
CA ASP A 92 14.14 12.81 -2.54
C ASP A 92 12.85 12.92 -3.35
N GLY A 93 12.03 11.87 -3.40
CA GLY A 93 10.74 11.85 -4.10
C GLY A 93 10.84 11.77 -5.61
N LYS A 94 12.01 11.46 -6.17
CA LYS A 94 12.24 11.47 -7.63
C LYS A 94 12.02 10.12 -8.29
N VAL A 95 12.24 9.01 -7.56
CA VAL A 95 12.19 7.66 -8.11
C VAL A 95 11.16 6.83 -7.35
N ARG A 96 10.22 6.23 -8.09
CA ARG A 96 9.31 5.24 -7.51
C ARG A 96 10.05 3.92 -7.37
N ILE A 97 10.05 3.34 -6.17
CA ILE A 97 10.84 2.14 -5.87
C ILE A 97 10.00 0.93 -5.50
N GLY A 98 8.71 1.10 -5.28
CA GLY A 98 7.81 0.01 -4.93
C GLY A 98 6.50 0.51 -4.37
N ALA A 99 5.88 -0.29 -3.54
CA ALA A 99 4.63 0.08 -2.86
C ALA A 99 4.42 -0.75 -1.60
N VAL A 100 3.55 -0.24 -0.74
CA VAL A 100 3.06 -0.92 0.46
C VAL A 100 1.56 -1.07 0.34
N GLY A 101 1.04 -2.25 0.66
CA GLY A 101 -0.39 -2.51 0.75
C GLY A 101 -0.77 -2.97 2.13
N ALA A 102 -1.88 -2.46 2.66
CA ALA A 102 -2.43 -2.88 3.95
C ALA A 102 -3.92 -3.12 3.83
N SER A 103 -4.41 -4.10 4.57
CA SER A 103 -5.81 -4.48 4.66
C SER A 103 -6.11 -4.98 6.08
N GLY A 104 -7.38 -5.09 6.44
CA GLY A 104 -7.81 -5.68 7.71
C GLY A 104 -8.65 -4.77 8.58
N GLU A 105 -8.60 -3.48 8.33
CA GLU A 105 -9.41 -2.46 9.01
C GLU A 105 -10.22 -1.66 8.00
N ALA A 106 -10.81 -0.56 8.39
CA ALA A 106 -11.45 0.36 7.45
C ALA A 106 -10.41 0.87 6.45
N PRO A 107 -10.76 1.02 5.16
CA PRO A 107 -9.76 1.39 4.15
C PRO A 107 -8.91 2.62 4.46
N PRO A 108 -9.45 3.73 5.03
CA PRO A 108 -8.61 4.85 5.43
C PRO A 108 -7.57 4.50 6.51
N ASP A 109 -7.91 3.61 7.43
CA ASP A 109 -6.99 3.15 8.47
C ASP A 109 -5.89 2.27 7.87
N ASP A 110 -6.23 1.45 6.89
CA ASP A 110 -5.25 0.66 6.14
C ASP A 110 -4.23 1.57 5.43
N ALA A 111 -4.71 2.61 4.76
CA ALA A 111 -3.85 3.59 4.10
C ALA A 111 -2.93 4.30 5.11
N ALA A 112 -3.47 4.68 6.27
CA ALA A 112 -2.69 5.33 7.32
C ALA A 112 -1.57 4.43 7.85
N CYS A 113 -1.83 3.13 8.00
CA CYS A 113 -0.82 2.16 8.41
C CYS A 113 0.31 2.05 7.38
N ALA A 114 -0.05 1.96 6.09
CA ALA A 114 0.92 1.92 5.00
C ALA A 114 1.77 3.18 4.96
N GLU A 115 1.17 4.36 5.08
CA GLU A 115 1.86 5.64 5.09
C GLU A 115 2.80 5.79 6.29
N ALA A 116 2.36 5.35 7.48
CA ALA A 116 3.20 5.34 8.69
C ALA A 116 4.44 4.46 8.47
N GLY A 117 4.28 3.32 7.81
CA GLY A 117 5.39 2.44 7.48
C GLY A 117 6.40 3.09 6.54
N ILE A 118 5.92 3.75 5.50
CA ILE A 118 6.78 4.45 4.53
C ILE A 118 7.55 5.56 5.21
N ALA A 119 6.88 6.37 6.03
CA ALA A 119 7.51 7.46 6.77
C ALA A 119 8.58 6.94 7.75
N ALA A 120 8.30 5.85 8.45
CA ALA A 120 9.24 5.23 9.38
C ALA A 120 10.51 4.72 8.69
N ALA A 121 10.41 4.37 7.41
CA ALA A 121 11.56 3.94 6.59
C ALA A 121 12.36 5.12 6.03
N GLY A 122 11.94 6.36 6.28
CA GLY A 122 12.60 7.55 5.73
C GLY A 122 12.32 7.78 4.25
N LEU A 123 11.24 7.19 3.73
CA LEU A 123 10.85 7.29 2.33
C LEU A 123 9.59 8.16 2.18
N ARG A 124 9.15 8.37 0.97
CA ARG A 124 8.00 9.23 0.66
C ARG A 124 6.86 8.43 0.03
N SER A 125 5.64 8.85 0.33
CA SER A 125 4.43 8.27 -0.26
C SER A 125 3.94 9.01 -1.50
N SER A 126 4.62 10.08 -1.88
CA SER A 126 4.27 10.89 -3.05
C SER A 126 5.51 11.39 -3.78
N ARG A 127 5.32 11.61 -5.08
CA ARG A 127 6.37 12.16 -5.93
C ARG A 127 6.63 13.63 -5.58
N VAL A 128 7.90 14.02 -5.64
CA VAL A 128 8.33 15.42 -5.61
C VAL A 128 8.64 15.84 -7.05
N ARG A 129 8.03 16.92 -7.49
CA ARG A 129 8.24 17.49 -8.83
C ARG A 129 9.32 18.55 -8.85
#